data_044d72145552c3e2b410b05f278cc9f6
#
_entry.id   044d72145552c3e2b410b05f278cc9f6
#
_cell.length_a   1.000
_cell.length_b   1.000
_cell.length_c   1.000
_cell.angle_alpha   90.00
_cell.angle_beta   90.00
_cell.angle_gamma   90.00
#
_symmetry.space_group_name_H-M   'P 1'
#
loop_
_entity.id
_entity.type
_entity.pdbx_description
1 polymer ?
#
loop_
_entity_poly.entity_id
_entity_poly.type
_entity_poly.pdbx_seq_one_letter_code
_entity_poly.pdbx_strand_id
1 'polypeptide(L)'
;MASAPPVTPVDLTEFAEIVDNARTDGERGLGTGLVATANDGQPDVALKGSLMVWDVDHLAWWERGRAESEAGVRANPRVAVLVRNVTRDRRMLRFYGEAHIVDDPDLRERIWARVNQVEKDSDPEKNGVAVLMRVDRVRAGKFDIQRR
;
A
#
# COMPACT_ATOMS: atom_id res chain seq x y z
N MET A 1 30.11 8.92 8.18
CA MET A 1 28.62 8.90 8.11
C MET A 1 28.22 8.80 6.64
N ALA A 2 27.28 7.90 6.34
CA ALA A 2 26.75 7.84 5.00
C ALA A 2 25.98 9.14 4.69
N SER A 3 26.22 9.73 3.52
CA SER A 3 25.46 10.89 3.04
C SER A 3 24.03 10.48 2.72
N ALA A 4 23.09 11.43 2.81
CA ALA A 4 21.72 11.17 2.38
C ALA A 4 21.70 10.81 0.90
N PRO A 5 20.89 9.83 0.49
CA PRO A 5 20.73 9.50 -0.93
C PRO A 5 20.09 10.68 -1.67
N PRO A 6 20.31 10.78 -3.00
CA PRO A 6 19.60 11.79 -3.78
C PRO A 6 18.09 11.53 -3.77
N VAL A 7 17.31 12.61 -3.78
CA VAL A 7 15.84 12.53 -3.88
C VAL A 7 15.48 12.62 -5.36
N THR A 8 14.71 11.65 -5.84
CA THR A 8 14.24 11.59 -7.23
C THR A 8 12.73 11.80 -7.32
N PRO A 9 12.17 12.08 -8.51
CA PRO A 9 10.72 12.08 -8.70
C PRO A 9 10.09 10.73 -8.33
N VAL A 10 8.82 10.75 -7.93
CA VAL A 10 8.09 9.53 -7.60
C VAL A 10 8.03 8.60 -8.81
N ASP A 11 8.50 7.40 -8.62
CA ASP A 11 8.41 6.28 -9.55
C ASP A 11 8.30 4.99 -8.74
N LEU A 12 7.08 4.56 -8.48
CA LEU A 12 6.83 3.38 -7.64
C LEU A 12 7.20 2.07 -8.31
N THR A 13 7.39 2.07 -9.63
CA THR A 13 7.81 0.86 -10.35
C THR A 13 9.16 0.34 -9.87
N GLU A 14 10.00 1.21 -9.32
CA GLU A 14 11.27 0.80 -8.69
C GLU A 14 11.06 -0.15 -7.51
N PHE A 15 9.89 -0.12 -6.88
CA PHE A 15 9.58 -0.88 -5.68
C PHE A 15 8.60 -2.04 -5.91
N ALA A 16 8.18 -2.27 -7.16
CA ALA A 16 7.17 -3.27 -7.49
C ALA A 16 7.56 -4.67 -6.99
N GLU A 17 8.80 -5.10 -7.23
CA GLU A 17 9.29 -6.40 -6.76
C GLU A 17 9.22 -6.54 -5.23
N ILE A 18 9.48 -5.48 -4.51
CA ILE A 18 9.47 -5.46 -3.04
C ILE A 18 8.04 -5.51 -2.52
N VAL A 19 7.17 -4.65 -3.05
CA VAL A 19 5.79 -4.47 -2.58
C VAL A 19 4.91 -5.64 -3.00
N ASP A 20 4.91 -5.99 -4.29
CA ASP A 20 3.99 -6.98 -4.85
C ASP A 20 4.26 -8.39 -4.33
N ASN A 21 5.50 -8.67 -3.93
CA ASN A 21 5.89 -9.98 -3.41
C ASN A 21 5.92 -10.04 -1.88
N ALA A 22 5.64 -8.96 -1.18
CA ALA A 22 5.75 -8.92 0.28
C ALA A 22 4.89 -10.01 0.95
N ARG A 23 3.67 -10.23 0.46
CA ARG A 23 2.74 -11.22 1.01
C ARG A 23 3.25 -12.66 0.81
N THR A 24 3.77 -12.96 -0.37
CA THR A 24 4.24 -14.32 -0.72
C THR A 24 5.64 -14.61 -0.21
N ASP A 25 6.50 -13.60 -0.09
CA ASP A 25 7.84 -13.75 0.47
C ASP A 25 7.83 -13.82 1.99
N GLY A 26 6.81 -13.27 2.63
CA GLY A 26 6.70 -13.21 4.08
C GLY A 26 6.11 -14.49 4.66
N GLU A 27 6.82 -15.11 5.60
CA GLU A 27 6.27 -16.22 6.37
C GLU A 27 5.15 -15.73 7.28
N ARG A 28 4.01 -16.42 7.27
CA ARG A 28 2.87 -16.18 8.18
C ARG A 28 2.35 -14.73 8.14
N GLY A 29 2.48 -14.07 7.01
CA GLY A 29 1.96 -12.72 6.84
C GLY A 29 2.85 -11.60 7.37
N LEU A 30 4.04 -11.89 7.86
CA LEU A 30 4.97 -10.87 8.35
C LEU A 30 5.57 -10.01 7.24
N GLY A 31 5.48 -10.44 6.00
CA GLY A 31 5.96 -9.70 4.84
C GLY A 31 4.93 -8.78 4.19
N THR A 32 3.74 -8.62 4.75
CA THR A 32 2.72 -7.76 4.15
C THR A 32 2.96 -6.28 4.47
N GLY A 33 2.34 -5.40 3.67
CA GLY A 33 2.34 -3.98 3.97
C GLY A 33 1.39 -3.62 5.12
N LEU A 34 1.75 -2.58 5.85
CA LEU A 34 0.92 -1.95 6.86
C LEU A 34 0.36 -0.65 6.31
N VAL A 35 -0.93 -0.43 6.47
CA VAL A 35 -1.58 0.84 6.12
C VAL A 35 -2.00 1.54 7.40
N ALA A 36 -1.57 2.78 7.56
CA ALA A 36 -1.95 3.66 8.66
C ALA A 36 -2.97 4.68 8.15
N THR A 37 -4.08 4.79 8.87
CA THR A 37 -5.16 5.74 8.60
C THR A 37 -5.46 6.56 9.84
N ALA A 38 -6.24 7.62 9.70
CA ALA A 38 -6.70 8.42 10.84
C ALA A 38 -8.17 8.78 10.67
N ASN A 39 -8.97 8.51 11.66
CA ASN A 39 -10.39 8.85 11.70
C ASN A 39 -10.65 9.66 12.96
N ASP A 40 -11.12 10.89 12.80
CA ASP A 40 -11.38 11.81 13.91
C ASP A 40 -10.18 11.93 14.88
N GLY A 41 -8.99 12.04 14.31
CA GLY A 41 -7.74 12.14 15.07
C GLY A 41 -7.25 10.82 15.67
N GLN A 42 -8.00 9.72 15.55
CA GLN A 42 -7.58 8.41 16.03
C GLN A 42 -6.77 7.69 14.95
N PRO A 43 -5.46 7.45 15.16
CA PRO A 43 -4.69 6.62 14.24
C PRO A 43 -5.13 5.15 14.30
N ASP A 44 -5.07 4.49 13.15
CA ASP A 44 -5.30 3.05 13.03
C ASP A 44 -4.25 2.43 12.13
N VAL A 45 -3.92 1.17 12.36
CA VAL A 45 -2.92 0.42 11.59
C VAL A 45 -3.46 -0.95 11.27
N ALA A 46 -3.37 -1.35 10.00
CA ALA A 46 -3.84 -2.67 9.57
C ALA A 46 -2.92 -3.27 8.50
N LEU A 47 -2.76 -4.59 8.56
CA LEU A 47 -2.07 -5.35 7.53
C LEU A 47 -2.93 -5.42 6.26
N LYS A 48 -2.30 -5.24 5.09
CA LYS A 48 -2.96 -5.35 3.78
C LYS A 48 -2.21 -6.37 2.92
N GLY A 49 -2.70 -7.59 2.94
CA GLY A 49 -2.10 -8.69 2.18
C GLY A 49 -2.21 -8.54 0.66
N SER A 50 -3.07 -7.65 0.16
CA SER A 50 -3.28 -7.40 -1.26
C SER A 50 -2.54 -6.17 -1.80
N LEU A 51 -1.73 -5.51 -0.97
CA LEU A 51 -1.01 -4.29 -1.37
C LEU A 51 -0.14 -4.54 -2.60
N MET A 52 -0.22 -3.62 -3.58
CA MET A 52 0.53 -3.71 -4.82
C MET A 52 0.95 -2.33 -5.33
N VAL A 53 2.00 -2.27 -6.11
CA VAL A 53 2.31 -1.11 -6.95
C VAL A 53 1.36 -1.16 -8.16
N TRP A 54 0.49 -0.15 -8.27
CA TRP A 54 -0.46 -0.09 -9.36
C TRP A 54 0.14 0.47 -10.64
N ASP A 55 0.77 1.61 -10.51
CA ASP A 55 1.49 2.29 -11.59
C ASP A 55 2.62 3.17 -11.03
N VAL A 56 3.18 4.04 -11.86
CA VAL A 56 4.27 4.96 -11.48
C VAL A 56 3.93 5.80 -10.25
N ASP A 57 2.67 6.17 -10.07
CA ASP A 57 2.22 7.13 -9.05
C ASP A 57 1.41 6.51 -7.92
N HIS A 58 0.89 5.29 -8.10
CA HIS A 58 -0.13 4.74 -7.22
C HIS A 58 0.23 3.39 -6.64
N LEU A 59 -0.14 3.22 -5.36
CA LEU A 59 -0.35 1.92 -4.72
C LEU A 59 -1.84 1.58 -4.79
N ALA A 60 -2.16 0.30 -4.74
CA ALA A 60 -3.54 -0.17 -4.65
C ALA A 60 -3.64 -1.37 -3.72
N TRP A 61 -4.82 -1.59 -3.18
CA TRP A 61 -5.13 -2.80 -2.42
C TRP A 61 -6.63 -3.07 -2.43
N TRP A 62 -6.98 -4.29 -2.05
CA TRP A 62 -8.36 -4.71 -1.85
C TRP A 62 -8.68 -4.66 -0.35
N GLU A 63 -9.66 -3.84 0.03
CA GLU A 63 -10.09 -3.67 1.39
C GLU A 63 -11.21 -4.66 1.69
N ARG A 64 -10.81 -5.82 2.20
CA ARG A 64 -11.70 -6.95 2.43
C ARG A 64 -12.58 -6.79 3.66
N GLY A 65 -12.00 -6.31 4.75
CA GLY A 65 -12.67 -6.28 6.05
C GLY A 65 -13.76 -5.22 6.18
N ARG A 66 -13.70 -4.16 5.36
CA ARG A 66 -14.69 -3.07 5.36
C ARG A 66 -15.00 -2.53 6.76
N ALA A 67 -13.96 -2.23 7.52
CA ALA A 67 -14.05 -1.78 8.91
C ALA A 67 -13.29 -0.47 9.11
N GLU A 68 -12.44 -0.40 10.13
CA GLU A 68 -11.75 0.83 10.52
C GLU A 68 -10.87 1.42 9.42
N SER A 69 -10.18 0.61 8.65
CA SER A 69 -9.33 1.12 7.56
C SER A 69 -10.15 1.81 6.46
N GLU A 70 -11.28 1.22 6.06
CA GLU A 70 -12.16 1.84 5.08
C GLU A 70 -12.77 3.13 5.63
N ALA A 71 -13.25 3.11 6.86
CA ALA A 71 -13.79 4.29 7.53
C ALA A 71 -12.72 5.40 7.62
N GLY A 72 -11.49 5.03 7.94
CA GLY A 72 -10.36 5.96 8.01
C GLY A 72 -10.06 6.62 6.65
N VAL A 73 -9.99 5.84 5.58
CA VAL A 73 -9.76 6.37 4.22
C VAL A 73 -10.89 7.32 3.81
N ARG A 74 -12.14 6.99 4.12
CA ARG A 74 -13.28 7.86 3.80
C ARG A 74 -13.26 9.16 4.60
N ALA A 75 -12.88 9.10 5.87
CA ALA A 75 -12.85 10.26 6.76
C ALA A 75 -11.65 11.17 6.51
N ASN A 76 -10.49 10.59 6.15
CA ASN A 76 -9.25 11.30 5.94
C ASN A 76 -8.44 10.61 4.83
N PRO A 77 -8.26 11.24 3.67
CA PRO A 77 -7.55 10.63 2.56
C PRO A 77 -6.05 10.46 2.82
N ARG A 78 -5.48 11.18 3.76
CA ARG A 78 -4.04 11.13 4.06
C ARG A 78 -3.72 9.82 4.77
N VAL A 79 -2.87 9.03 4.15
CA VAL A 79 -2.48 7.70 4.65
C VAL A 79 -0.97 7.52 4.56
N ALA A 80 -0.47 6.59 5.35
CA ALA A 80 0.91 6.13 5.25
C ALA A 80 0.94 4.61 5.10
N VAL A 81 1.87 4.11 4.30
CA VAL A 81 2.08 2.68 4.08
C VAL A 81 3.50 2.33 4.44
N LEU A 82 3.66 1.27 5.22
CA LEU A 82 4.97 0.71 5.57
C LEU A 82 5.12 -0.64 4.89
N VAL A 83 6.22 -0.82 4.16
CA VAL A 83 6.59 -2.13 3.60
C VAL A 83 8.03 -2.46 3.98
N ARG A 84 8.21 -3.65 4.51
CA ARG A 84 9.53 -4.21 4.73
C ARG A 84 9.55 -5.66 4.24
N ASN A 85 10.28 -5.89 3.16
CA ASN A 85 10.43 -7.22 2.57
C ASN A 85 11.93 -7.55 2.48
N VAL A 86 12.48 -8.08 3.56
CA VAL A 86 13.91 -8.36 3.69
C VAL A 86 14.42 -9.42 2.72
N THR A 87 13.53 -10.21 2.13
CA THR A 87 13.88 -11.19 1.09
C THR A 87 14.35 -10.49 -0.19
N ARG A 88 13.77 -9.33 -0.50
CA ARG A 88 14.05 -8.56 -1.72
C ARG A 88 14.94 -7.35 -1.48
N ASP A 89 14.75 -6.67 -0.36
CA ASP A 89 15.45 -5.41 -0.07
C ASP A 89 15.53 -5.21 1.44
N ARG A 90 16.61 -4.65 1.93
CA ARG A 90 16.80 -4.42 3.37
C ARG A 90 16.12 -3.15 3.86
N ARG A 91 15.73 -2.25 2.95
CA ARG A 91 15.16 -0.97 3.32
C ARG A 91 13.78 -1.12 3.92
N MET A 92 13.51 -0.33 4.93
CA MET A 92 12.15 -0.13 5.43
C MET A 92 11.55 1.03 4.67
N LEU A 93 10.61 0.74 3.79
CA LEU A 93 10.01 1.72 2.91
C LEU A 93 8.71 2.27 3.51
N ARG A 94 8.57 3.58 3.51
CA ARG A 94 7.33 4.25 3.87
C ARG A 94 6.86 5.12 2.72
N PHE A 95 5.58 4.96 2.39
CA PHE A 95 4.92 5.68 1.32
C PHE A 95 3.88 6.60 1.96
N TYR A 96 3.88 7.87 1.59
CA TYR A 96 2.95 8.87 2.10
C TYR A 96 2.17 9.45 0.95
N GLY A 97 0.86 9.60 1.12
CA GLY A 97 0.02 10.16 0.08
C GLY A 97 -1.45 10.19 0.46
N GLU A 98 -2.28 10.19 -0.56
CA GLU A 98 -3.74 10.27 -0.41
C GLU A 98 -4.41 9.08 -1.07
N ALA A 99 -5.29 8.42 -0.32
CA ALA A 99 -6.04 7.26 -0.76
C ALA A 99 -7.53 7.58 -0.89
N HIS A 100 -8.18 6.89 -1.80
CA HIS A 100 -9.63 6.95 -1.95
C HIS A 100 -10.19 5.58 -2.30
N ILE A 101 -11.46 5.38 -1.97
CA ILE A 101 -12.21 4.20 -2.38
C ILE A 101 -12.57 4.38 -3.85
N VAL A 102 -12.29 3.35 -4.64
CA VAL A 102 -12.53 3.38 -6.09
C VAL A 102 -14.00 3.18 -6.40
N ASP A 103 -14.64 4.18 -7.00
CA ASP A 103 -16.04 4.13 -7.41
C ASP A 103 -16.24 3.63 -8.85
N ASP A 104 -15.23 3.79 -9.71
CA ASP A 104 -15.27 3.33 -11.10
C ASP A 104 -15.29 1.79 -11.16
N PRO A 105 -16.36 1.18 -11.71
CA PRO A 105 -16.47 -0.28 -11.79
C PRO A 105 -15.36 -0.93 -12.59
N ASP A 106 -14.91 -0.32 -13.67
CA ASP A 106 -13.86 -0.88 -14.53
C ASP A 106 -12.51 -0.90 -13.80
N LEU A 107 -12.15 0.19 -13.13
CA LEU A 107 -10.93 0.25 -12.34
C LEU A 107 -10.99 -0.73 -11.17
N ARG A 108 -12.13 -0.82 -10.50
CA ARG A 108 -12.34 -1.79 -9.41
C ARG A 108 -12.07 -3.23 -9.89
N GLU A 109 -12.62 -3.61 -11.04
CA GLU A 109 -12.41 -4.94 -11.60
C GLU A 109 -10.95 -5.17 -12.02
N ARG A 110 -10.28 -4.17 -12.56
CA ARG A 110 -8.86 -4.28 -12.92
C ARG A 110 -7.97 -4.45 -11.68
N ILE A 111 -8.28 -3.76 -10.59
CA ILE A 111 -7.57 -3.93 -9.33
C ILE A 111 -7.80 -5.34 -8.79
N TRP A 112 -9.07 -5.80 -8.75
CA TRP A 112 -9.40 -7.16 -8.33
C TRP A 112 -8.63 -8.21 -9.13
N ALA A 113 -8.54 -8.05 -10.43
CA ALA A 113 -7.84 -9.00 -11.30
C ALA A 113 -6.37 -9.20 -10.90
N ARG A 114 -5.73 -8.18 -10.33
CA ARG A 114 -4.33 -8.22 -9.88
C ARG A 114 -4.15 -8.62 -8.42
N VAL A 115 -5.22 -8.73 -7.66
CA VAL A 115 -5.16 -9.20 -6.26
C VAL A 115 -4.62 -10.62 -6.23
N ASN A 116 -3.74 -10.93 -5.27
CA ASN A 116 -3.18 -12.28 -5.15
C ASN A 116 -4.27 -13.30 -4.77
N GLN A 117 -4.04 -14.58 -5.13
CA GLN A 117 -5.05 -15.61 -4.99
C GLN A 117 -5.47 -15.86 -3.53
N VAL A 118 -4.53 -15.75 -2.59
CA VAL A 118 -4.83 -15.94 -1.16
C VAL A 118 -5.88 -14.94 -0.68
N GLU A 119 -5.74 -13.69 -1.07
CA GLU A 119 -6.69 -12.63 -0.71
C GLU A 119 -8.03 -12.80 -1.45
N LYS A 120 -8.01 -13.23 -2.72
CA LYS A 120 -9.23 -13.55 -3.47
C LYS A 120 -10.02 -14.68 -2.82
N ASP A 121 -9.32 -15.71 -2.37
CA ASP A 121 -9.95 -16.84 -1.69
C ASP A 121 -10.64 -16.45 -0.38
N SER A 122 -10.16 -15.38 0.24
CA SER A 122 -10.72 -14.83 1.48
C SER A 122 -11.94 -13.91 1.25
N ASP A 123 -12.19 -13.51 0.02
CA ASP A 123 -13.35 -12.70 -0.36
C ASP A 123 -13.91 -13.16 -1.72
N PRO A 124 -14.38 -14.41 -1.81
CA PRO A 124 -14.79 -14.99 -3.09
C PRO A 124 -15.99 -14.28 -3.72
N GLU A 125 -16.81 -13.61 -2.94
CA GLU A 125 -18.00 -12.88 -3.40
C GLU A 125 -17.69 -11.42 -3.75
N LYS A 126 -16.44 -10.99 -3.61
CA LYS A 126 -16.01 -9.60 -3.88
C LYS A 126 -16.79 -8.55 -3.08
N ASN A 127 -17.03 -8.82 -1.81
CA ASN A 127 -17.74 -7.88 -0.94
C ASN A 127 -16.90 -6.68 -0.51
N GLY A 128 -15.58 -6.76 -0.65
CA GLY A 128 -14.66 -5.69 -0.35
C GLY A 128 -14.72 -4.54 -1.36
N VAL A 129 -13.86 -3.57 -1.14
CA VAL A 129 -13.71 -2.40 -2.03
C VAL A 129 -12.25 -2.27 -2.46
N ALA A 130 -12.04 -1.70 -3.65
CA ALA A 130 -10.72 -1.35 -4.11
C ALA A 130 -10.32 0.02 -3.56
N VAL A 131 -9.06 0.16 -3.15
CA VAL A 131 -8.47 1.43 -2.70
C VAL A 131 -7.31 1.77 -3.62
N LEU A 132 -7.23 3.04 -4.01
CA LEU A 132 -6.14 3.58 -4.81
C LEU A 132 -5.49 4.73 -4.04
N MET A 133 -4.17 4.69 -3.91
CA MET A 133 -3.39 5.69 -3.19
C MET A 133 -2.38 6.36 -4.12
N ARG A 134 -2.50 7.68 -4.31
CA ARG A 134 -1.45 8.45 -4.96
C ARG A 134 -0.35 8.75 -3.96
N VAL A 135 0.87 8.41 -4.30
CA VAL A 135 2.04 8.60 -3.45
C VAL A 135 2.70 9.93 -3.76
N ASP A 136 2.97 10.71 -2.72
CA ASP A 136 3.63 12.00 -2.82
C ASP A 136 5.09 11.96 -2.36
N ARG A 137 5.42 11.00 -1.48
CA ARG A 137 6.73 10.89 -0.87
C ARG A 137 7.05 9.45 -0.51
N VAL A 138 8.29 9.04 -0.76
CA VAL A 138 8.81 7.73 -0.33
C VAL A 138 10.04 7.96 0.55
N ARG A 139 10.08 7.27 1.68
CA ARG A 139 11.21 7.27 2.61
C ARG A 139 11.80 5.88 2.74
N ALA A 140 13.13 5.82 2.81
CA ALA A 140 13.87 4.62 3.22
C ALA A 140 14.54 4.93 4.57
N GLY A 141 14.07 4.28 5.63
CA GLY A 141 14.50 4.62 6.98
C GLY A 141 14.22 6.09 7.30
N LYS A 142 15.26 6.84 7.60
CA LYS A 142 15.15 8.27 7.97
C LYS A 142 15.25 9.24 6.79
N PHE A 143 15.52 8.74 5.59
CA PHE A 143 15.77 9.61 4.42
C PHE A 143 14.60 9.59 3.45
N ASP A 144 14.25 10.75 2.91
CA ASP A 144 13.42 10.83 1.71
C ASP A 144 14.25 10.35 0.52
N ILE A 145 13.67 9.49 -0.32
CA ILE A 145 14.32 8.97 -1.52
C ILE A 145 13.56 9.32 -2.80
N GLN A 146 12.26 9.54 -2.69
CA GLN A 146 11.45 10.07 -3.79
C GLN A 146 10.47 11.13 -3.27
N ARG A 147 10.21 12.13 -4.10
CA ARG A 147 9.21 13.19 -3.86
C ARG A 147 8.54 13.63 -5.16
N ARG A 148 7.24 13.95 -5.05
CA ARG A 148 6.47 14.56 -6.13
C ARG A 148 6.84 16.04 -6.26
#